data_995d0a50e198fcda143f9c52ec6988a3
#
_entry.id   995d0a50e198fcda143f9c52ec6988a3
#
_cell.length_a   1.000
_cell.length_b   1.000
_cell.length_c   1.000
_cell.angle_alpha   90.00
_cell.angle_beta   90.00
_cell.angle_gamma   90.00
#
_symmetry.space_group_name_H-M   'P 1'
#
loop_
_entity.id
_entity.type
_entity.pdbx_description
1 polymer ?
#
loop_
_entity_poly.entity_id
_entity_poly.type
_entity_poly.pdbx_seq_one_letter_code
_entity_poly.pdbx_strand_id
1 'polypeptide(L)'
;HKETLDILNKSEIAVVPSRWEEPFGRTALEASSRGCATIISNRGGLKETTDNAIILKKIESNELYKEIKKLIKNPRLRKKIQLNSRKNVKHIISNNTKIIDQIRESCIPNLNLNYLKKKLKIINLYNLGQKLNHRLYNISLGKKFTNGFIRNNHDVLEISDRDYLRNNKSFNLFPNKNNFQKFLIDTFKNYNPDLLFFGHTRNIDLNTIDEFKSLNKNLIISQWNEDPVMPGLSYSKHNISNINLYSNFVDHNFITTHPSVLKNKINSGNFNFFFVPVDNNIERFDVYKMSPKKDLFYAMSHGVNRAVLKEGTEDERIVF
;
A
#
# COMPACT_ATOMS: atom_id res chain seq x y z
N HIS A 1 -12.34 -11.48 16.68
CA HIS A 1 -12.35 -10.04 16.97
C HIS A 1 -13.70 -9.57 17.54
N LYS A 2 -14.85 -9.95 16.95
CA LYS A 2 -16.17 -9.58 17.45
C LYS A 2 -16.40 -10.07 18.87
N GLU A 3 -16.11 -11.33 19.16
CA GLU A 3 -16.20 -11.92 20.49
C GLU A 3 -15.35 -11.18 21.53
N THR A 4 -14.12 -10.81 21.17
CA THR A 4 -13.24 -10.01 22.04
C THR A 4 -13.87 -8.68 22.39
N LEU A 5 -14.47 -8.00 21.42
CA LEU A 5 -15.16 -6.72 21.65
C LEU A 5 -16.41 -6.90 22.53
N ASP A 6 -17.11 -8.02 22.38
CA ASP A 6 -18.29 -8.35 23.21
C ASP A 6 -17.89 -8.63 24.67
N ILE A 7 -16.74 -9.29 24.89
CA ILE A 7 -16.16 -9.47 26.22
C ILE A 7 -15.79 -8.10 26.84
N LEU A 8 -15.11 -7.25 26.06
CA LEU A 8 -14.72 -5.91 26.51
C LEU A 8 -15.95 -5.05 26.86
N ASN A 9 -17.04 -5.17 26.11
CA ASN A 9 -18.31 -4.47 26.41
C ASN A 9 -18.90 -4.85 27.79
N LYS A 10 -18.62 -6.06 28.25
CA LYS A 10 -19.11 -6.61 29.52
C LYS A 10 -18.10 -6.45 30.67
N SER A 11 -16.89 -5.97 30.36
CA SER A 11 -15.79 -5.86 31.30
C SER A 11 -15.69 -4.44 31.86
N GLU A 12 -15.55 -4.30 33.16
CA GLU A 12 -15.33 -3.00 33.80
C GLU A 12 -13.86 -2.59 33.84
N ILE A 13 -12.95 -3.56 33.87
CA ILE A 13 -11.51 -3.36 33.94
C ILE A 13 -10.87 -4.19 32.84
N ALA A 14 -9.94 -3.60 32.12
CA ALA A 14 -9.10 -4.29 31.13
C ALA A 14 -7.63 -4.08 31.46
N VAL A 15 -6.82 -5.12 31.27
CA VAL A 15 -5.39 -5.10 31.58
C VAL A 15 -4.57 -5.45 30.34
N VAL A 16 -3.63 -4.57 29.99
CA VAL A 16 -2.74 -4.76 28.85
C VAL A 16 -1.28 -4.63 29.32
N PRO A 17 -0.73 -5.68 29.97
CA PRO A 17 0.57 -5.65 30.60
C PRO A 17 1.68 -6.13 29.64
N SER A 18 1.76 -5.55 28.46
CA SER A 18 2.75 -5.92 27.45
C SER A 18 4.17 -5.82 27.99
N ARG A 19 4.98 -6.85 27.73
CA ARG A 19 6.40 -6.90 28.10
C ARG A 19 7.33 -6.38 27.00
N TRP A 20 6.84 -6.26 25.79
CA TRP A 20 7.55 -5.77 24.63
C TRP A 20 7.12 -4.34 24.26
N GLU A 21 7.88 -3.65 23.43
CA GLU A 21 7.56 -2.29 23.00
C GLU A 21 6.44 -2.33 21.96
N GLU A 22 5.24 -2.02 22.37
CA GLU A 22 4.05 -2.00 21.53
C GLU A 22 4.15 -0.87 20.50
N PRO A 23 4.01 -1.12 19.19
CA PRO A 23 4.01 -0.04 18.21
C PRO A 23 2.87 0.96 18.41
N PHE A 24 1.67 0.47 18.78
CA PHE A 24 0.48 1.31 18.96
C PHE A 24 -0.39 0.91 20.15
N GLY A 25 -0.54 -0.39 20.44
CA GLY A 25 -1.36 -0.85 21.57
C GLY A 25 -2.88 -0.89 21.30
N ARG A 26 -3.25 -1.47 20.17
CA ARG A 26 -4.65 -1.58 19.70
C ARG A 26 -5.61 -2.13 20.75
N THR A 27 -5.19 -3.13 21.52
CA THR A 27 -6.01 -3.75 22.57
C THR A 27 -6.39 -2.76 23.67
N ALA A 28 -5.47 -1.87 24.06
CA ALA A 28 -5.74 -0.83 25.05
C ALA A 28 -6.75 0.19 24.51
N LEU A 29 -6.62 0.58 23.24
CA LEU A 29 -7.56 1.48 22.58
C LEU A 29 -8.97 0.87 22.48
N GLU A 30 -9.07 -0.39 22.08
CA GLU A 30 -10.34 -1.13 21.99
C GLU A 30 -11.02 -1.24 23.33
N ALA A 31 -10.28 -1.58 24.39
CA ALA A 31 -10.79 -1.64 25.75
C ALA A 31 -11.30 -0.27 26.24
N SER A 32 -10.54 0.78 26.02
CA SER A 32 -10.91 2.15 26.37
C SER A 32 -12.15 2.61 25.60
N SER A 33 -12.25 2.30 24.32
CA SER A 33 -13.41 2.64 23.48
C SER A 33 -14.70 1.96 23.96
N ARG A 34 -14.58 0.77 24.55
CA ARG A 34 -15.70 0.02 25.15
C ARG A 34 -16.02 0.46 26.57
N GLY A 35 -15.23 1.37 27.12
CA GLY A 35 -15.47 1.96 28.43
C GLY A 35 -14.92 1.14 29.59
N CYS A 36 -13.94 0.29 29.33
CA CYS A 36 -13.19 -0.34 30.42
C CYS A 36 -12.28 0.69 31.11
N ALA A 37 -12.10 0.54 32.41
CA ALA A 37 -10.98 1.18 33.10
C ALA A 37 -9.72 0.39 32.79
N THR A 38 -8.79 1.00 32.06
CA THR A 38 -7.61 0.30 31.53
C THR A 38 -6.40 0.43 32.46
N ILE A 39 -5.68 -0.69 32.62
CA ILE A 39 -4.35 -0.74 33.24
C ILE A 39 -3.36 -1.19 32.16
N ILE A 40 -2.34 -0.40 31.91
CA ILE A 40 -1.37 -0.64 30.84
C ILE A 40 0.06 -0.66 31.38
N SER A 41 0.97 -1.32 30.67
CA SER A 41 2.40 -1.18 30.90
C SER A 41 2.95 0.09 30.26
N ASN A 42 4.09 0.57 30.76
CA ASN A 42 4.81 1.69 30.17
C ASN A 42 5.73 1.19 29.03
N ARG A 43 5.14 0.72 27.92
CA ARG A 43 5.87 0.14 26.79
C ARG A 43 5.39 0.72 25.47
N GLY A 44 6.35 1.25 24.70
CA GLY A 44 6.12 1.80 23.35
C GLY A 44 4.94 2.76 23.29
N GLY A 45 4.11 2.58 22.25
CA GLY A 45 2.95 3.42 21.96
C GLY A 45 1.74 3.24 22.89
N LEU A 46 1.76 2.31 23.86
CA LEU A 46 0.61 2.10 24.76
C LEU A 46 0.15 3.38 25.47
N LYS A 47 1.09 4.23 25.86
CA LYS A 47 0.78 5.50 26.55
C LYS A 47 0.03 6.49 25.65
N GLU A 48 0.23 6.38 24.35
CA GLU A 48 -0.33 7.30 23.37
C GLU A 48 -1.76 6.92 22.98
N THR A 49 -2.15 5.67 23.27
CA THR A 49 -3.48 5.16 22.90
C THR A 49 -4.57 5.41 23.93
N THR A 50 -4.19 5.76 25.18
CA THR A 50 -5.16 5.96 26.27
C THR A 50 -4.68 7.02 27.26
N ASP A 51 -5.25 8.22 27.24
CA ASP A 51 -4.85 9.33 28.12
C ASP A 51 -5.20 9.11 29.61
N ASN A 52 -6.08 8.18 29.92
CA ASN A 52 -6.60 7.99 31.28
C ASN A 52 -6.41 6.58 31.83
N ALA A 53 -5.51 5.81 31.24
CA ALA A 53 -5.16 4.49 31.78
C ALA A 53 -4.29 4.60 33.03
N ILE A 54 -4.37 3.61 33.90
CA ILE A 54 -3.37 3.42 34.96
C ILE A 54 -2.12 2.81 34.30
N ILE A 55 -1.00 3.51 34.42
CA ILE A 55 0.27 3.05 33.89
C ILE A 55 1.05 2.34 34.99
N LEU A 56 1.36 1.07 34.79
CA LEU A 56 2.17 0.27 35.71
C LEU A 56 3.59 0.84 35.79
N LYS A 57 4.09 1.07 36.99
CA LYS A 57 5.48 1.48 37.22
C LYS A 57 6.45 0.36 36.92
N LYS A 58 6.06 -0.87 37.25
CA LYS A 58 6.81 -2.10 36.98
C LYS A 58 5.87 -3.17 36.45
N ILE A 59 6.34 -4.01 35.55
CA ILE A 59 5.55 -5.13 35.01
C ILE A 59 5.75 -6.35 35.92
N GLU A 60 5.24 -6.25 37.12
CA GLU A 60 5.31 -7.28 38.17
C GLU A 60 3.90 -7.66 38.63
N SER A 61 3.71 -8.93 39.01
CA SER A 61 2.40 -9.43 39.45
C SER A 61 1.86 -8.68 40.65
N ASN A 62 2.73 -8.29 41.58
CA ASN A 62 2.35 -7.55 42.78
C ASN A 62 1.85 -6.13 42.47
N GLU A 63 2.51 -5.45 41.53
CA GLU A 63 2.09 -4.12 41.10
C GLU A 63 0.74 -4.18 40.39
N LEU A 64 0.61 -5.13 39.47
CA LEU A 64 -0.66 -5.36 38.77
C LEU A 64 -1.81 -5.69 39.74
N TYR A 65 -1.56 -6.60 40.68
CA TYR A 65 -2.54 -6.93 41.71
C TYR A 65 -3.00 -5.72 42.53
N LYS A 66 -2.07 -4.86 42.93
CA LYS A 66 -2.38 -3.63 43.67
C LYS A 66 -3.30 -2.70 42.87
N GLU A 67 -3.00 -2.46 41.63
CA GLU A 67 -3.78 -1.55 40.78
C GLU A 67 -5.16 -2.13 40.42
N ILE A 68 -5.27 -3.43 40.15
CA ILE A 68 -6.57 -4.10 39.99
C ILE A 68 -7.40 -3.98 41.27
N LYS A 69 -6.83 -4.32 42.42
CA LYS A 69 -7.50 -4.24 43.73
C LYS A 69 -7.97 -2.82 44.06
N LYS A 70 -7.17 -1.81 43.70
CA LYS A 70 -7.51 -0.39 43.85
C LYS A 70 -8.75 -0.02 43.03
N LEU A 71 -8.82 -0.45 41.74
CA LEU A 71 -9.98 -0.20 40.90
C LEU A 71 -11.24 -0.96 41.36
N ILE A 72 -11.09 -2.17 41.87
CA ILE A 72 -12.21 -2.95 42.44
C ILE A 72 -12.75 -2.26 43.67
N LYS A 73 -11.89 -1.85 44.61
CA LYS A 73 -12.27 -1.23 45.88
C LYS A 73 -12.72 0.23 45.74
N ASN A 74 -12.41 0.91 44.62
CA ASN A 74 -12.79 2.29 44.42
C ASN A 74 -13.65 2.49 43.16
N PRO A 75 -14.97 2.24 43.25
CA PRO A 75 -15.89 2.40 42.14
C PRO A 75 -15.93 3.82 41.56
N ARG A 76 -15.72 4.84 42.38
CA ARG A 76 -15.70 6.24 41.93
C ARG A 76 -14.50 6.51 40.98
N LEU A 77 -13.31 6.04 41.37
CA LEU A 77 -12.11 6.15 40.54
C LEU A 77 -12.29 5.37 39.25
N ARG A 78 -12.79 4.13 39.33
CA ARG A 78 -13.05 3.28 38.15
C ARG A 78 -13.98 3.97 37.18
N LYS A 79 -15.11 4.48 37.64
CA LYS A 79 -16.11 5.18 36.82
C LYS A 79 -15.55 6.45 36.19
N LYS A 80 -14.71 7.20 36.90
CA LYS A 80 -14.01 8.38 36.35
C LYS A 80 -13.11 8.01 35.19
N ILE A 81 -12.29 6.95 35.32
CA ILE A 81 -11.42 6.46 34.23
C ILE A 81 -12.25 5.99 33.04
N GLN A 82 -13.30 5.21 33.26
CA GLN A 82 -14.20 4.70 32.25
C GLN A 82 -14.82 5.81 31.38
N LEU A 83 -15.34 6.85 32.04
CA LEU A 83 -15.99 7.98 31.37
C LEU A 83 -15.00 8.80 30.55
N ASN A 84 -13.82 9.07 31.12
CA ASN A 84 -12.79 9.83 30.46
C ASN A 84 -12.20 9.07 29.26
N SER A 85 -11.98 7.77 29.40
CA SER A 85 -11.48 6.91 28.31
C SER A 85 -12.39 6.95 27.07
N ARG A 86 -13.70 6.85 27.25
CA ARG A 86 -14.67 6.94 26.16
C ARG A 86 -14.66 8.29 25.43
N LYS A 87 -14.48 9.39 26.14
CA LYS A 87 -14.44 10.73 25.55
C LYS A 87 -13.19 10.91 24.69
N ASN A 88 -12.06 10.48 25.19
CA ASN A 88 -10.76 10.72 24.54
C ASN A 88 -10.55 9.87 23.28
N VAL A 89 -11.07 8.65 23.22
CA VAL A 89 -10.97 7.81 22.03
C VAL A 89 -11.56 8.49 20.79
N LYS A 90 -12.71 9.15 20.91
CA LYS A 90 -13.30 9.89 19.78
C LYS A 90 -12.42 11.05 19.33
N HIS A 91 -11.80 11.75 20.28
CA HIS A 91 -10.92 12.88 20.02
C HIS A 91 -9.60 12.44 19.33
N ILE A 92 -8.99 11.37 19.83
CA ILE A 92 -7.76 10.82 19.26
C ILE A 92 -7.97 10.39 17.79
N ILE A 93 -9.03 9.66 17.50
CA ILE A 93 -9.32 9.20 16.13
C ILE A 93 -9.56 10.39 15.20
N SER A 94 -10.35 11.37 15.60
CA SER A 94 -10.66 12.53 14.77
C SER A 94 -9.45 13.44 14.53
N ASN A 95 -8.56 13.58 15.49
CA ASN A 95 -7.36 14.38 15.36
C ASN A 95 -6.29 13.69 14.53
N ASN A 96 -6.08 12.40 14.71
CA ASN A 96 -5.07 11.66 13.96
C ASN A 96 -5.37 11.65 12.46
N THR A 97 -6.63 11.53 12.06
CA THR A 97 -7.00 11.66 10.64
C THR A 97 -6.70 13.04 10.09
N LYS A 98 -7.01 14.10 10.83
CA LYS A 98 -6.68 15.48 10.44
C LYS A 98 -5.18 15.72 10.35
N ILE A 99 -4.40 15.20 11.30
CA ILE A 99 -2.93 15.31 11.30
C ILE A 99 -2.35 14.57 10.10
N ILE A 100 -2.84 13.37 9.79
CA ILE A 100 -2.41 12.61 8.62
C ILE A 100 -2.72 13.40 7.34
N ASP A 101 -3.91 13.98 7.23
CA ASP A 101 -4.28 14.78 6.07
C ASP A 101 -3.41 16.04 5.96
N GLN A 102 -3.14 16.73 7.07
CA GLN A 102 -2.22 17.88 7.10
C GLN A 102 -0.79 17.50 6.71
N ILE A 103 -0.29 16.36 7.19
CA ILE A 103 1.03 15.85 6.80
C ILE A 103 1.03 15.50 5.31
N ARG A 104 -0.01 14.84 4.81
CA ARG A 104 -0.14 14.53 3.37
C ARG A 104 -0.15 15.81 2.55
N GLU A 105 -0.92 16.80 2.93
CA GLU A 105 -0.96 18.11 2.26
C GLU A 105 0.39 18.82 2.30
N SER A 106 1.11 18.74 3.42
CA SER A 106 2.44 19.34 3.54
C SER A 106 3.53 18.59 2.77
N CYS A 107 3.37 17.28 2.58
CA CYS A 107 4.28 16.44 1.80
C CYS A 107 4.01 16.51 0.29
N ILE A 108 2.86 17.07 -0.12
CA ILE A 108 2.58 17.35 -1.52
C ILE A 108 3.26 18.69 -1.85
N PRO A 109 4.46 18.72 -2.47
CA PRO A 109 5.10 19.98 -2.82
C PRO A 109 4.20 20.66 -3.83
N ASN A 110 3.61 21.79 -3.48
CA ASN A 110 2.85 22.72 -4.32
C ASN A 110 2.42 22.14 -5.69
N LEU A 111 1.85 20.95 -5.68
CA LEU A 111 1.10 20.46 -6.82
C LEU A 111 0.01 21.48 -6.99
N ASN A 112 0.14 22.26 -8.06
CA ASN A 112 -0.83 23.27 -8.42
C ASN A 112 -2.19 22.58 -8.42
N LEU A 113 -2.97 22.72 -7.33
CA LEU A 113 -4.25 22.01 -7.11
C LEU A 113 -5.24 22.26 -8.26
N ASN A 114 -4.94 23.24 -9.13
CA ASN A 114 -5.64 23.46 -10.39
C ASN A 114 -5.49 22.27 -11.36
N TYR A 115 -4.43 21.49 -11.29
CA TYR A 115 -4.28 20.26 -12.07
C TYR A 115 -5.28 19.18 -11.67
N LEU A 116 -5.63 19.07 -10.39
CA LEU A 116 -6.61 18.09 -9.89
C LEU A 116 -8.05 18.37 -10.40
N LYS A 117 -8.31 19.58 -10.87
CA LYS A 117 -9.60 19.95 -11.50
C LYS A 117 -9.61 19.75 -13.01
N LYS A 118 -8.44 19.60 -13.64
CA LYS A 118 -8.34 19.40 -15.08
C LYS A 118 -8.48 17.92 -15.38
N LYS A 119 -9.36 17.58 -16.28
CA LYS A 119 -9.44 16.23 -16.85
C LYS A 119 -8.19 15.98 -17.68
N LEU A 120 -7.39 14.99 -17.29
CA LEU A 120 -6.15 14.60 -17.96
C LEU A 120 -6.42 13.49 -18.98
N LYS A 121 -5.66 13.49 -20.04
CA LYS A 121 -5.50 12.36 -20.97
C LYS A 121 -4.28 11.57 -20.52
N ILE A 122 -4.44 10.32 -20.15
CA ILE A 122 -3.41 9.47 -19.57
C ILE A 122 -3.16 8.26 -20.46
N ILE A 123 -1.93 8.02 -20.85
CA ILE A 123 -1.52 6.71 -21.34
C ILE A 123 -1.00 5.92 -20.14
N ASN A 124 -1.69 4.81 -19.80
CA ASN A 124 -1.23 3.86 -18.81
C ASN A 124 -0.64 2.64 -19.52
N LEU A 125 0.70 2.55 -19.52
CA LEU A 125 1.44 1.52 -20.18
C LEU A 125 2.05 0.53 -19.20
N TYR A 126 1.65 -0.72 -19.28
CA TYR A 126 2.10 -1.76 -18.37
C TYR A 126 1.85 -3.16 -18.93
N ASN A 127 2.35 -4.15 -18.24
CA ASN A 127 2.13 -5.53 -18.61
C ASN A 127 0.79 -6.05 -18.07
N LEU A 128 -0.21 -6.17 -18.92
CA LEU A 128 -1.51 -6.73 -18.53
C LEU A 128 -1.49 -8.24 -18.34
N GLY A 129 -0.65 -8.95 -19.08
CA GLY A 129 -0.55 -10.39 -19.01
C GLY A 129 -1.85 -11.13 -19.40
N GLN A 130 -2.58 -10.61 -20.39
CA GLN A 130 -3.86 -11.17 -20.86
C GLN A 130 -3.77 -12.65 -21.27
N LYS A 131 -2.56 -13.10 -21.66
CA LYS A 131 -2.33 -14.49 -22.01
C LYS A 131 -2.47 -15.46 -20.85
N LEU A 132 -2.18 -15.01 -19.69
CA LEU A 132 -2.22 -15.86 -18.55
C LEU A 132 -3.69 -16.10 -18.20
N ASN A 133 -4.16 -17.33 -18.37
CA ASN A 133 -5.51 -17.78 -17.96
C ASN A 133 -5.74 -17.63 -16.45
N HIS A 134 -4.94 -16.83 -15.77
CA HIS A 134 -4.94 -16.70 -14.32
C HIS A 134 -6.03 -15.77 -13.80
N ARG A 135 -6.82 -15.17 -14.67
CA ARG A 135 -7.87 -14.22 -14.27
C ARG A 135 -7.37 -13.01 -13.46
N LEU A 136 -6.03 -12.82 -13.43
CA LEU A 136 -5.40 -11.74 -12.67
C LEU A 136 -5.44 -10.38 -13.40
N TYR A 137 -5.88 -10.38 -14.66
CA TYR A 137 -5.98 -9.16 -15.45
C TYR A 137 -6.72 -8.04 -14.72
N ASN A 138 -7.90 -8.34 -14.19
CA ASN A 138 -8.76 -7.33 -13.54
C ASN A 138 -8.24 -6.86 -12.18
N ILE A 139 -7.35 -7.62 -11.55
CA ILE A 139 -6.77 -7.31 -10.23
C ILE A 139 -5.31 -6.87 -10.32
N SER A 140 -4.74 -6.82 -11.53
CA SER A 140 -3.38 -6.35 -11.73
C SER A 140 -3.23 -4.90 -11.26
N LEU A 141 -2.06 -4.55 -10.77
CA LEU A 141 -1.79 -3.22 -10.25
C LEU A 141 -2.00 -2.15 -11.34
N GLY A 142 -1.54 -2.40 -12.57
CA GLY A 142 -1.78 -1.50 -13.68
C GLY A 142 -3.27 -1.24 -13.94
N LYS A 143 -4.12 -2.28 -13.81
CA LYS A 143 -5.58 -2.12 -13.93
C LYS A 143 -6.18 -1.31 -12.78
N LYS A 144 -5.65 -1.48 -11.57
CA LYS A 144 -6.07 -0.65 -10.43
C LYS A 144 -5.78 0.83 -10.66
N PHE A 145 -4.61 1.16 -11.23
CA PHE A 145 -4.30 2.54 -11.63
C PHE A 145 -5.26 3.06 -12.70
N THR A 146 -5.51 2.30 -13.76
CA THR A 146 -6.51 2.68 -14.77
C THR A 146 -7.86 3.02 -14.15
N ASN A 147 -8.36 2.13 -13.29
CA ASN A 147 -9.64 2.34 -12.64
C ASN A 147 -9.63 3.56 -11.70
N GLY A 148 -8.53 3.77 -10.98
CA GLY A 148 -8.34 4.95 -10.15
C GLY A 148 -8.36 6.24 -10.95
N PHE A 149 -7.66 6.30 -12.07
CA PHE A 149 -7.67 7.47 -12.96
C PHE A 149 -9.05 7.73 -13.56
N ILE A 150 -9.75 6.70 -14.04
CA ILE A 150 -11.12 6.84 -14.58
C ILE A 150 -12.08 7.37 -13.51
N ARG A 151 -11.99 6.87 -12.27
CA ARG A 151 -12.83 7.34 -11.16
C ARG A 151 -12.54 8.78 -10.76
N ASN A 152 -11.32 9.25 -10.99
CA ASN A 152 -10.94 10.65 -10.84
C ASN A 152 -11.27 11.49 -12.08
N ASN A 153 -12.12 10.98 -12.97
CA ASN A 153 -12.63 11.66 -14.15
C ASN A 153 -11.57 11.97 -15.21
N HIS A 154 -10.50 11.17 -15.30
CA HIS A 154 -9.50 11.27 -16.35
C HIS A 154 -9.83 10.35 -17.53
N ASP A 155 -9.37 10.72 -18.73
CA ASP A 155 -9.39 9.84 -19.90
C ASP A 155 -8.16 8.94 -19.87
N VAL A 156 -8.34 7.62 -19.96
CA VAL A 156 -7.25 6.66 -19.86
C VAL A 156 -7.20 5.75 -21.07
N LEU A 157 -6.06 5.71 -21.72
CA LEU A 157 -5.72 4.74 -22.75
C LEU A 157 -4.77 3.70 -22.17
N GLU A 158 -5.22 2.45 -22.10
CA GLU A 158 -4.36 1.34 -21.65
C GLU A 158 -3.56 0.75 -22.81
N ILE A 159 -2.27 0.53 -22.58
CA ILE A 159 -1.38 -0.15 -23.52
C ILE A 159 -0.65 -1.26 -22.77
N SER A 160 -0.69 -2.48 -23.30
CA SER A 160 0.10 -3.59 -22.80
C SER A 160 1.25 -3.86 -23.78
N ASP A 161 2.47 -3.60 -23.33
CA ASP A 161 3.68 -3.83 -24.12
C ASP A 161 3.87 -5.31 -24.45
N ARG A 162 3.74 -6.17 -23.47
CA ARG A 162 3.91 -7.61 -23.60
C ARG A 162 2.86 -8.24 -24.52
N ASP A 163 1.60 -7.84 -24.35
CA ASP A 163 0.53 -8.40 -25.16
C ASP A 163 0.62 -7.92 -26.61
N TYR A 164 0.97 -6.63 -26.82
CA TYR A 164 1.21 -6.11 -28.15
C TYR A 164 2.32 -6.88 -28.88
N LEU A 165 3.49 -6.96 -28.25
CA LEU A 165 4.66 -7.64 -28.83
C LEU A 165 4.38 -9.10 -29.13
N ARG A 166 3.55 -9.72 -28.33
CA ARG A 166 3.18 -11.12 -28.49
C ARG A 166 2.17 -11.34 -29.60
N ASN A 167 1.15 -10.50 -29.70
CA ASN A 167 0.09 -10.64 -30.69
C ASN A 167 0.58 -10.23 -32.10
N ASN A 168 1.59 -9.37 -32.15
CA ASN A 168 2.20 -8.90 -33.39
C ASN A 168 3.53 -9.63 -33.75
N LYS A 169 3.66 -10.90 -33.34
CA LYS A 169 4.74 -11.76 -33.82
C LYS A 169 4.52 -12.05 -35.31
N SER A 170 5.44 -11.59 -36.15
CA SER A 170 5.57 -12.01 -37.52
C SER A 170 5.84 -13.52 -37.59
N PHE A 171 5.73 -14.13 -38.79
CA PHE A 171 6.12 -15.54 -39.05
C PHE A 171 7.53 -15.90 -38.54
N ASN A 172 8.36 -14.93 -38.27
CA ASN A 172 9.61 -15.05 -37.53
C ASN A 172 9.35 -14.91 -36.06
N LEU A 173 9.71 -15.90 -35.30
CA LEU A 173 9.53 -16.14 -33.85
C LEU A 173 9.90 -14.96 -32.91
N PHE A 174 10.38 -13.83 -33.43
CA PHE A 174 10.83 -12.69 -32.62
C PHE A 174 9.86 -11.53 -32.65
N PRO A 175 9.57 -10.90 -31.47
CA PRO A 175 8.75 -9.71 -31.42
C PRO A 175 9.43 -8.55 -32.16
N ASN A 176 8.70 -7.88 -33.05
CA ASN A 176 9.22 -6.69 -33.74
C ASN A 176 9.09 -5.46 -32.83
N LYS A 177 10.16 -5.14 -32.10
CA LYS A 177 10.20 -3.99 -31.22
C LYS A 177 10.05 -2.66 -31.97
N ASN A 178 10.58 -2.54 -33.18
CA ASN A 178 10.49 -1.32 -33.98
C ASN A 178 9.03 -1.00 -34.34
N ASN A 179 8.22 -2.00 -34.65
CA ASN A 179 6.78 -1.81 -34.86
C ASN A 179 6.07 -1.34 -33.62
N PHE A 180 6.52 -1.79 -32.44
CA PHE A 180 5.95 -1.33 -31.17
C PHE A 180 6.29 0.14 -30.91
N GLN A 181 7.54 0.58 -31.14
CA GLN A 181 7.91 1.99 -31.02
C GLN A 181 7.08 2.87 -31.96
N LYS A 182 6.95 2.46 -33.21
CA LYS A 182 6.10 3.18 -34.18
C LYS A 182 4.65 3.27 -33.72
N PHE A 183 4.08 2.15 -33.24
CA PHE A 183 2.74 2.12 -32.70
C PHE A 183 2.59 3.10 -31.51
N LEU A 184 3.57 3.13 -30.61
CA LEU A 184 3.55 4.05 -29.48
C LEU A 184 3.57 5.51 -29.95
N ILE A 185 4.43 5.86 -30.90
CA ILE A 185 4.56 7.22 -31.42
C ILE A 185 3.26 7.63 -32.14
N ASP A 186 2.71 6.79 -33.01
CA ASP A 186 1.47 7.07 -33.71
C ASP A 186 0.30 7.22 -32.74
N THR A 187 0.23 6.35 -31.72
CA THR A 187 -0.77 6.45 -30.66
C THR A 187 -0.63 7.75 -29.88
N PHE A 188 0.59 8.12 -29.54
CA PHE A 188 0.89 9.36 -28.83
C PHE A 188 0.45 10.58 -29.61
N LYS A 189 0.77 10.65 -30.89
CA LYS A 189 0.38 11.75 -31.80
C LYS A 189 -1.15 11.90 -31.86
N ASN A 190 -1.86 10.78 -31.97
CA ASN A 190 -3.32 10.78 -32.09
C ASN A 190 -4.02 11.11 -30.76
N TYR A 191 -3.52 10.56 -29.67
CA TYR A 191 -4.15 10.72 -28.36
C TYR A 191 -3.75 12.00 -27.66
N ASN A 192 -2.52 12.47 -27.87
CA ASN A 192 -1.90 13.65 -27.25
C ASN A 192 -2.09 13.68 -25.73
N PRO A 193 -1.44 12.80 -24.97
CA PRO A 193 -1.61 12.66 -23.54
C PRO A 193 -0.99 13.81 -22.76
N ASP A 194 -1.55 14.11 -21.59
CA ASP A 194 -0.96 14.98 -20.57
C ASP A 194 0.02 14.20 -19.66
N LEU A 195 -0.22 12.89 -19.48
CA LEU A 195 0.57 12.00 -18.63
C LEU A 195 0.85 10.67 -19.35
N LEU A 196 2.11 10.28 -19.38
CA LEU A 196 2.55 8.92 -19.65
C LEU A 196 2.89 8.27 -18.30
N PHE A 197 2.10 7.28 -17.91
CA PHE A 197 2.26 6.52 -16.66
C PHE A 197 2.59 5.07 -17.01
N PHE A 198 3.75 4.57 -16.58
CA PHE A 198 4.15 3.22 -16.96
C PHE A 198 4.82 2.45 -15.82
N GLY A 199 4.70 1.13 -15.88
CA GLY A 199 5.32 0.24 -14.91
C GLY A 199 5.69 -1.12 -15.50
N HIS A 200 6.76 -1.72 -14.97
CA HIS A 200 7.25 -3.04 -15.34
C HIS A 200 7.49 -3.26 -16.84
N THR A 201 7.70 -2.19 -17.60
CA THR A 201 8.07 -2.27 -18.99
C THR A 201 9.56 -2.02 -19.21
N ARG A 202 10.13 -2.66 -20.21
CA ARG A 202 11.48 -2.41 -20.76
C ARG A 202 11.43 -2.23 -22.27
N ASN A 203 10.24 -2.16 -22.82
CA ASN A 203 10.03 -2.20 -24.25
C ASN A 203 9.82 -0.82 -24.87
N ILE A 204 9.97 0.25 -24.08
CA ILE A 204 10.00 1.62 -24.59
C ILE A 204 11.46 2.00 -24.81
N ASP A 205 11.83 2.35 -26.03
CA ASP A 205 13.16 2.85 -26.31
C ASP A 205 13.31 4.29 -25.84
N LEU A 206 14.52 4.65 -25.37
CA LEU A 206 14.78 6.00 -24.87
C LEU A 206 14.53 7.07 -25.95
N ASN A 207 14.90 6.79 -27.19
CA ASN A 207 14.60 7.68 -28.31
C ASN A 207 13.09 7.92 -28.50
N THR A 208 12.26 6.92 -28.20
CA THR A 208 10.80 7.06 -28.25
C THR A 208 10.30 8.01 -27.17
N ILE A 209 10.91 7.97 -25.99
CA ILE A 209 10.59 8.89 -24.88
C ILE A 209 11.00 10.33 -25.27
N ASP A 210 12.16 10.50 -25.86
CA ASP A 210 12.62 11.81 -26.36
C ASP A 210 11.69 12.37 -27.43
N GLU A 211 11.21 11.51 -28.35
CA GLU A 211 10.20 11.91 -29.34
C GLU A 211 8.89 12.33 -28.65
N PHE A 212 8.42 11.64 -27.61
CA PHE A 212 7.23 12.06 -26.86
C PHE A 212 7.40 13.45 -26.24
N LYS A 213 8.56 13.73 -25.62
CA LYS A 213 8.86 15.04 -25.05
C LYS A 213 8.96 16.13 -26.10
N SER A 214 9.44 15.79 -27.30
CA SER A 214 9.48 16.73 -28.43
C SER A 214 8.09 17.06 -28.98
N LEU A 215 7.20 16.07 -29.02
CA LEU A 215 5.80 16.22 -29.48
C LEU A 215 4.94 16.99 -28.49
N ASN A 216 5.15 16.79 -27.19
CA ASN A 216 4.43 17.50 -26.14
C ASN A 216 5.39 17.93 -25.03
N LYS A 217 5.80 19.21 -25.04
CA LYS A 217 6.72 19.78 -24.05
C LYS A 217 6.17 19.81 -22.61
N ASN A 218 4.85 19.73 -22.47
CA ASN A 218 4.18 19.71 -21.17
C ASN A 218 3.85 18.30 -20.69
N LEU A 219 4.31 17.27 -21.41
CA LEU A 219 4.10 15.88 -21.04
C LEU A 219 4.77 15.60 -19.70
N ILE A 220 4.00 15.07 -18.77
CA ILE A 220 4.52 14.49 -17.53
C ILE A 220 4.76 13.00 -17.78
N ILE A 221 5.93 12.50 -17.41
CA ILE A 221 6.29 11.09 -17.51
C ILE A 221 6.54 10.55 -16.11
N SER A 222 5.83 9.50 -15.75
CA SER A 222 5.97 8.87 -14.44
C SER A 222 6.09 7.36 -14.58
N GLN A 223 7.02 6.78 -13.83
CA GLN A 223 7.11 5.32 -13.73
C GLN A 223 6.79 4.86 -12.32
N TRP A 224 6.33 3.61 -12.21
CA TRP A 224 6.06 2.98 -10.94
C TRP A 224 6.64 1.58 -10.86
N ASN A 225 6.99 1.16 -9.64
CA ASN A 225 7.47 -0.18 -9.34
C ASN A 225 6.99 -0.60 -7.94
N GLU A 226 6.15 -1.62 -7.90
CA GLU A 226 5.59 -2.15 -6.66
C GLU A 226 6.43 -3.25 -6.04
N ASP A 227 7.30 -3.88 -6.82
CA ASP A 227 8.15 -4.94 -6.29
C ASP A 227 9.19 -4.39 -5.32
N PRO A 228 9.47 -5.10 -4.22
CA PRO A 228 10.51 -4.68 -3.29
C PRO A 228 11.88 -4.56 -3.97
N VAL A 229 12.56 -3.45 -3.71
CA VAL A 229 13.90 -3.16 -4.24
C VAL A 229 14.90 -3.27 -3.10
N MET A 230 15.06 -4.47 -2.55
CA MET A 230 15.89 -4.73 -1.37
C MET A 230 17.20 -5.41 -1.73
N PRO A 231 18.30 -5.14 -1.00
CA PRO A 231 19.55 -5.90 -1.16
C PRO A 231 19.32 -7.39 -0.89
N GLY A 232 20.04 -8.23 -1.65
CA GLY A 232 20.01 -9.69 -1.45
C GLY A 232 18.93 -10.43 -2.24
N LEU A 233 17.91 -9.75 -2.77
CA LEU A 233 16.89 -10.37 -3.60
C LEU A 233 17.37 -10.44 -5.06
N SER A 234 17.29 -11.60 -5.69
CA SER A 234 17.76 -11.83 -7.06
C SER A 234 17.07 -10.93 -8.09
N TYR A 235 15.76 -10.75 -7.96
CA TYR A 235 14.97 -9.89 -8.83
C TYR A 235 15.17 -8.38 -8.57
N SER A 236 15.69 -8.02 -7.39
CA SER A 236 15.90 -6.62 -7.04
C SER A 236 16.93 -5.94 -7.95
N LYS A 237 17.98 -6.65 -8.36
CA LYS A 237 18.97 -6.15 -9.34
C LYS A 237 18.29 -5.78 -10.67
N HIS A 238 17.36 -6.64 -11.11
CA HIS A 238 16.60 -6.43 -12.34
C HIS A 238 15.68 -5.21 -12.23
N ASN A 239 14.98 -5.07 -11.11
CA ASN A 239 14.08 -3.95 -10.87
C ASN A 239 14.84 -2.62 -10.74
N ILE A 240 15.99 -2.61 -10.04
CA ILE A 240 16.89 -1.45 -9.97
C ILE A 240 17.37 -1.05 -11.37
N SER A 241 17.81 -2.01 -12.19
CA SER A 241 18.24 -1.74 -13.56
C SER A 241 17.11 -1.16 -14.42
N ASN A 242 15.86 -1.61 -14.24
CA ASN A 242 14.69 -1.04 -14.91
C ASN A 242 14.40 0.39 -14.49
N ILE A 243 14.41 0.64 -13.18
CA ILE A 243 14.15 1.97 -12.64
C ILE A 243 15.23 2.93 -13.17
N ASN A 244 16.50 2.52 -13.12
CA ASN A 244 17.62 3.35 -13.57
C ASN A 244 17.63 3.60 -15.08
N LEU A 245 17.14 2.65 -15.89
CA LEU A 245 17.06 2.83 -17.34
C LEU A 245 16.30 4.09 -17.73
N TYR A 246 15.22 4.38 -17.03
CA TYR A 246 14.33 5.50 -17.32
C TYR A 246 14.50 6.70 -16.38
N SER A 247 15.30 6.58 -15.32
CA SER A 247 15.36 7.56 -14.25
C SER A 247 15.65 9.00 -14.67
N ASN A 248 16.46 9.19 -15.72
CA ASN A 248 16.81 10.51 -16.26
C ASN A 248 15.74 11.07 -17.20
N PHE A 249 14.77 10.26 -17.61
CA PHE A 249 13.75 10.61 -18.60
C PHE A 249 12.38 10.83 -17.96
N VAL A 250 12.18 10.38 -16.72
CA VAL A 250 10.92 10.50 -16.00
C VAL A 250 10.94 11.66 -15.01
N ASP A 251 9.81 12.32 -14.87
CA ASP A 251 9.64 13.40 -13.90
C ASP A 251 9.40 12.85 -12.49
N HIS A 252 8.76 11.68 -12.36
CA HIS A 252 8.46 11.04 -11.09
C HIS A 252 8.66 9.53 -11.12
N ASN A 253 9.30 9.01 -10.06
CA ASN A 253 9.43 7.57 -9.81
C ASN A 253 8.62 7.19 -8.58
N PHE A 254 7.62 6.36 -8.75
CA PHE A 254 6.80 5.85 -7.66
C PHE A 254 7.26 4.44 -7.28
N ILE A 255 7.72 4.28 -6.04
CA ILE A 255 8.25 3.02 -5.52
C ILE A 255 7.62 2.67 -4.18
N THR A 256 7.50 1.37 -3.89
CA THR A 256 6.98 0.88 -2.60
C THR A 256 8.08 0.64 -1.57
N THR A 257 9.33 0.57 -1.99
CA THR A 257 10.48 0.43 -1.09
C THR A 257 10.88 1.80 -0.55
N HIS A 258 11.04 1.90 0.77
CA HIS A 258 11.39 3.15 1.42
C HIS A 258 12.72 3.71 0.87
N PRO A 259 12.82 5.01 0.55
CA PRO A 259 14.01 5.60 -0.06
C PRO A 259 15.30 5.40 0.72
N SER A 260 15.24 5.29 2.06
CA SER A 260 16.42 5.04 2.89
C SER A 260 17.13 3.72 2.58
N VAL A 261 16.40 2.72 2.05
CA VAL A 261 16.95 1.42 1.65
C VAL A 261 17.67 1.51 0.30
N LEU A 262 17.34 2.53 -0.48
CA LEU A 262 17.80 2.70 -1.86
C LEU A 262 19.05 3.57 -1.98
N LYS A 263 19.60 4.08 -0.87
CA LYS A 263 20.78 4.93 -0.85
C LYS A 263 21.86 4.40 -1.82
N ASN A 264 22.26 5.25 -2.78
CA ASN A 264 23.31 4.99 -3.77
C ASN A 264 23.01 3.91 -4.85
N LYS A 265 21.78 3.40 -4.96
CA LYS A 265 21.45 2.36 -5.95
C LYS A 265 20.62 2.86 -7.12
N ILE A 266 19.99 4.00 -6.95
CA ILE A 266 19.12 4.61 -7.94
C ILE A 266 19.61 6.02 -8.22
N ASN A 267 19.79 6.33 -9.52
CA ASN A 267 20.54 7.50 -9.99
C ASN A 267 19.74 8.80 -10.05
N SER A 268 18.44 8.81 -9.68
CA SER A 268 17.63 10.02 -9.81
C SER A 268 17.10 10.50 -8.48
N GLY A 269 16.95 11.82 -8.34
CA GLY A 269 16.46 12.48 -7.14
C GLY A 269 14.93 12.52 -6.99
N ASN A 270 14.16 12.15 -8.02
CA ASN A 270 12.70 12.32 -8.04
C ASN A 270 11.95 11.05 -7.64
N PHE A 271 12.15 10.58 -6.41
CA PHE A 271 11.44 9.42 -5.88
C PHE A 271 10.28 9.81 -5.02
N ASN A 272 9.13 9.19 -5.31
CA ASN A 272 7.95 9.23 -4.48
C ASN A 272 7.67 7.83 -3.93
N PHE A 273 7.51 7.75 -2.61
CA PHE A 273 7.07 6.54 -1.96
C PHE A 273 5.56 6.39 -2.11
N PHE A 274 5.08 5.19 -2.40
CA PHE A 274 3.65 4.92 -2.41
C PHE A 274 3.34 3.53 -1.83
N PHE A 275 2.15 3.40 -1.29
CA PHE A 275 1.61 2.10 -0.91
C PHE A 275 0.94 1.45 -2.12
N VAL A 276 1.00 0.12 -2.18
CA VAL A 276 0.29 -0.63 -3.21
C VAL A 276 -1.20 -0.27 -3.15
N PRO A 277 -1.78 0.25 -4.23
CA PRO A 277 -3.17 0.68 -4.22
C PRO A 277 -4.12 -0.52 -4.10
N VAL A 278 -5.19 -0.32 -3.35
CA VAL A 278 -6.30 -1.24 -3.22
C VAL A 278 -7.49 -0.68 -3.98
N ASP A 279 -8.05 -1.46 -4.90
CA ASP A 279 -9.27 -1.09 -5.60
C ASP A 279 -10.49 -1.66 -4.89
N ASN A 280 -11.16 -0.84 -4.13
CA ASN A 280 -12.36 -1.23 -3.39
C ASN A 280 -13.47 -1.85 -4.23
N ASN A 281 -13.55 -1.54 -5.53
CA ASN A 281 -14.59 -2.10 -6.38
C ASN A 281 -14.18 -3.40 -7.04
N ILE A 282 -12.91 -3.52 -7.45
CA ILE A 282 -12.40 -4.74 -8.07
C ILE A 282 -12.15 -5.82 -7.02
N GLU A 283 -11.57 -5.46 -5.89
CA GLU A 283 -11.24 -6.42 -4.84
C GLU A 283 -12.44 -6.84 -4.01
N ARG A 284 -13.55 -6.14 -4.12
CA ARG A 284 -14.80 -6.51 -3.46
C ARG A 284 -15.61 -7.56 -4.18
N PHE A 285 -15.52 -7.67 -5.46
CA PHE A 285 -16.11 -8.68 -6.35
C PHE A 285 -17.48 -9.23 -5.96
N ASP A 286 -18.37 -8.48 -5.47
CA ASP A 286 -19.71 -8.95 -5.14
C ASP A 286 -19.81 -10.26 -4.35
N VAL A 287 -18.72 -10.71 -3.79
CA VAL A 287 -18.68 -11.92 -2.95
C VAL A 287 -19.41 -11.74 -1.62
N TYR A 288 -19.81 -10.52 -1.32
CA TYR A 288 -20.53 -10.20 -0.09
C TYR A 288 -21.89 -10.86 0.00
N LYS A 289 -22.45 -11.28 -1.10
CA LYS A 289 -23.72 -12.02 -1.14
C LYS A 289 -23.52 -13.50 -0.88
N MET A 290 -22.29 -13.96 -0.83
CA MET A 290 -21.95 -15.36 -0.59
C MET A 290 -21.49 -15.55 0.84
N SER A 291 -22.08 -16.50 1.53
CA SER A 291 -21.54 -16.93 2.83
C SER A 291 -20.14 -17.49 2.65
N PRO A 292 -19.16 -17.09 3.46
CA PRO A 292 -17.82 -17.64 3.39
C PRO A 292 -17.85 -19.15 3.69
N LYS A 293 -17.17 -19.92 2.85
CA LYS A 293 -17.07 -21.39 3.01
C LYS A 293 -15.90 -21.81 3.90
N LYS A 294 -15.04 -20.86 4.23
CA LYS A 294 -13.84 -21.08 5.05
C LYS A 294 -13.69 -19.92 6.04
N ASP A 295 -13.27 -20.25 7.24
CA ASP A 295 -13.02 -19.25 8.29
C ASP A 295 -11.75 -18.44 8.01
N LEU A 296 -10.79 -19.06 7.34
CA LEU A 296 -9.55 -18.44 6.93
C LEU A 296 -9.26 -18.79 5.46
N PHE A 297 -8.94 -17.77 4.67
CA PHE A 297 -8.42 -17.92 3.33
C PHE A 297 -7.09 -17.16 3.20
N TYR A 298 -6.05 -17.86 2.80
CA TYR A 298 -4.73 -17.30 2.58
C TYR A 298 -4.33 -17.43 1.12
N ALA A 299 -4.08 -16.30 0.46
CA ALA A 299 -3.65 -16.26 -0.91
C ALA A 299 -2.28 -15.57 -1.02
N MET A 300 -1.29 -16.28 -1.54
CA MET A 300 0.03 -15.74 -1.85
C MET A 300 0.38 -15.90 -3.32
N SER A 301 1.13 -14.94 -3.84
CA SER A 301 1.82 -15.12 -5.11
C SER A 301 3.08 -15.97 -4.89
N HIS A 302 3.16 -17.10 -5.58
CA HIS A 302 4.36 -17.94 -5.60
C HIS A 302 5.51 -17.36 -6.43
N GLY A 303 5.44 -16.10 -6.84
CA GLY A 303 6.35 -15.51 -7.81
C GLY A 303 7.82 -15.42 -7.38
N VAL A 304 8.09 -15.57 -6.09
CA VAL A 304 9.42 -15.31 -5.55
C VAL A 304 10.08 -16.61 -5.12
N ASN A 305 11.15 -16.95 -5.80
CA ASN A 305 12.11 -17.99 -5.37
C ASN A 305 11.62 -19.41 -5.22
N ARG A 306 10.91 -19.95 -6.21
CA ARG A 306 10.81 -21.39 -6.38
C ARG A 306 12.19 -22.08 -6.35
N ALA A 307 13.27 -21.36 -6.64
CA ALA A 307 14.62 -21.89 -6.60
C ALA A 307 15.21 -21.97 -5.18
N VAL A 308 14.80 -21.10 -4.26
CA VAL A 308 15.24 -21.13 -2.85
C VAL A 308 14.43 -22.11 -2.02
N LEU A 309 13.21 -22.40 -2.47
CA LEU A 309 12.32 -23.38 -1.83
C LEU A 309 12.55 -24.82 -2.31
N LYS A 310 13.69 -25.09 -2.95
CA LYS A 310 13.93 -26.40 -3.57
C LYS A 310 14.28 -27.52 -2.61
N GLU A 311 14.70 -27.22 -1.41
CA GLU A 311 15.07 -28.22 -0.44
C GLU A 311 14.19 -28.11 0.81
N GLY A 312 13.39 -29.12 1.05
CA GLY A 312 12.72 -29.36 2.33
C GLY A 312 11.43 -28.59 2.60
N THR A 313 11.01 -27.69 1.73
CA THR A 313 9.88 -26.78 2.04
C THR A 313 8.56 -27.19 1.40
N GLU A 314 8.48 -28.28 0.67
CA GLU A 314 7.17 -28.75 0.15
C GLU A 314 6.25 -29.20 1.29
N ASP A 315 6.81 -29.76 2.34
CA ASP A 315 6.08 -30.21 3.53
C ASP A 315 5.75 -29.06 4.50
N GLU A 316 6.43 -27.93 4.39
CA GLU A 316 6.16 -26.71 5.16
C GLU A 316 5.16 -25.76 4.46
N ARG A 317 4.70 -26.12 3.28
CA ARG A 317 3.58 -25.40 2.68
C ARG A 317 2.37 -25.66 3.53
N ILE A 318 2.03 -24.67 4.33
CA ILE A 318 0.76 -24.67 5.01
C ILE A 318 -0.33 -24.64 3.94
N VAL A 319 -0.87 -25.81 3.67
CA VAL A 319 -2.08 -25.96 2.86
C VAL A 319 -3.24 -25.65 3.79
N PHE A 320 -3.71 -24.42 3.76
CA PHE A 320 -4.92 -24.04 4.45
C PHE A 320 -6.14 -24.28 3.57
#